data_7382098a348f4706955bc8fbe2f42c9c
#
_entry.id   7382098a348f4706955bc8fbe2f42c9c
#
_cell.length_a   1.000
_cell.length_b   1.000
_cell.length_c   1.000
_cell.angle_alpha   90.00
_cell.angle_beta   90.00
_cell.angle_gamma   90.00
#
_symmetry.space_group_name_H-M   'P 1'
#
loop_
_entity.id
_entity.type
_entity.pdbx_description
1 polymer ?
#
loop_
_entity_poly.entity_id
_entity_poly.type
_entity_poly.pdbx_seq_one_letter_code
_entity_poly.pdbx_strand_id
1 'polypeptide(L)'
;MKTKTKPEAMLRMDFLYRAAHLVNGIPSKNKQLDNQTLSSTKQNARRIVSTHLSQLMVGIGRKAVQRASVEVKRTICKGCRNILLPGRNAKCVYIKTSNKSKELHTICDQCKTRKKFPMQKRLPKNRT
;
A
#
# COMPACT_ATOMS: atom_id res chain seq x y z
N MET A 1 20.81 15.64 -24.38
CA MET A 1 19.96 14.62 -23.66
C MET A 1 18.63 15.25 -23.29
N LYS A 2 17.52 14.79 -23.87
CA LYS A 2 16.20 15.26 -23.48
C LYS A 2 15.85 14.62 -22.12
N THR A 3 15.93 15.38 -21.04
CA THR A 3 15.40 14.98 -19.74
C THR A 3 13.90 14.80 -19.90
N LYS A 4 13.43 13.54 -19.88
CA LYS A 4 12.00 13.24 -19.87
C LYS A 4 11.44 13.74 -18.53
N THR A 5 10.94 14.96 -18.51
CA THR A 5 10.20 15.48 -17.38
C THR A 5 9.00 14.56 -17.11
N LYS A 6 8.89 14.07 -15.89
CA LYS A 6 7.73 13.25 -15.51
C LYS A 6 6.46 14.08 -15.71
N PRO A 7 5.40 13.54 -16.32
CA PRO A 7 4.16 14.27 -16.48
C PRO A 7 3.61 14.71 -15.11
N GLU A 8 3.01 15.89 -15.03
CA GLU A 8 2.51 16.51 -13.79
C GLU A 8 1.64 15.56 -12.96
N ALA A 9 0.77 14.79 -13.62
CA ALA A 9 -0.06 13.78 -12.97
C ALA A 9 0.77 12.75 -12.20
N MET A 10 1.93 12.37 -12.73
CA MET A 10 2.82 11.40 -12.10
C MET A 10 3.52 11.97 -10.86
N LEU A 11 3.87 13.26 -10.90
CA LEU A 11 4.43 13.97 -9.74
C LEU A 11 3.39 14.10 -8.62
N ARG A 12 2.14 14.42 -8.96
CA ARG A 12 1.03 14.46 -8.01
C ARG A 12 0.75 13.10 -7.39
N MET A 13 0.77 12.04 -8.18
CA MET A 13 0.58 10.67 -7.67
C MET A 13 1.70 10.27 -6.72
N ASP A 14 2.95 10.59 -7.04
CA ASP A 14 4.09 10.29 -6.18
C ASP A 14 4.03 11.05 -4.86
N PHE A 15 3.67 12.32 -4.91
CA PHE A 15 3.47 13.14 -3.71
C PHE A 15 2.37 12.56 -2.80
N LEU A 16 1.19 12.24 -3.37
CA LEU A 16 0.08 11.70 -2.60
C LEU A 16 0.41 10.33 -2.00
N TYR A 17 1.15 9.50 -2.72
CA TYR A 17 1.61 8.21 -2.22
C TYR A 17 2.55 8.37 -1.03
N ARG A 18 3.54 9.25 -1.14
CA ARG A 18 4.49 9.51 -0.05
C ARG A 18 3.80 10.12 1.16
N ALA A 19 2.90 11.07 0.95
CA ALA A 19 2.12 11.68 2.02
C ALA A 19 1.26 10.64 2.75
N ALA A 20 0.55 9.79 2.02
CA ALA A 20 -0.27 8.72 2.59
C ALA A 20 0.57 7.70 3.38
N HIS A 21 1.74 7.36 2.86
CA HIS A 21 2.67 6.45 3.50
C HIS A 21 3.23 7.04 4.80
N LEU A 22 3.60 8.31 4.78
CA LEU A 22 4.13 9.03 5.93
C LEU A 22 3.07 9.14 7.05
N VAL A 23 1.85 9.56 6.71
CA VAL A 23 0.76 9.69 7.70
C VAL A 23 0.45 8.34 8.36
N ASN A 24 0.44 7.26 7.59
CA ASN A 24 0.17 5.93 8.11
C ASN A 24 1.37 5.34 8.88
N GLY A 25 2.58 5.79 8.54
CA GLY A 25 3.85 5.34 9.12
C GLY A 25 4.26 6.03 10.42
N ILE A 26 3.59 7.12 10.85
CA ILE A 26 3.95 7.82 12.09
C ILE A 26 3.73 6.90 13.29
N PRO A 27 4.80 6.55 14.05
CA PRO A 27 4.64 5.74 15.24
C PRO A 27 3.83 6.51 16.29
N SER A 28 2.93 5.81 16.96
CA SER A 28 2.26 6.36 18.14
C SER A 28 3.29 6.37 19.29
N LYS A 29 3.97 7.51 19.49
CA LYS A 29 5.01 7.69 20.51
C LYS A 29 4.43 7.93 21.90
N ASN A 30 3.41 7.25 22.35
CA ASN A 30 3.03 7.32 23.76
C ASN A 30 2.41 6.00 24.20
N LYS A 31 3.28 5.11 24.66
CA LYS A 31 2.90 3.98 25.52
C LYS A 31 2.98 4.33 27.02
N GLN A 32 3.01 5.61 27.35
CA GLN A 32 3.00 6.01 28.76
C GLN A 32 1.82 6.95 29.00
N LEU A 33 0.94 6.47 29.85
CA LEU A 33 -0.11 7.17 30.58
C LEU A 33 -1.06 8.03 29.72
N ASP A 34 -2.31 7.69 29.80
CA ASP A 34 -3.52 8.43 29.53
C ASP A 34 -4.33 8.02 28.29
N ASN A 35 -5.46 7.42 28.63
CA ASN A 35 -6.66 7.27 27.84
C ASN A 35 -6.56 6.50 26.53
N GLN A 36 -6.81 5.20 26.62
CA GLN A 36 -6.95 4.27 25.49
C GLN A 36 -7.89 4.78 24.39
N THR A 37 -8.87 5.61 24.74
CA THR A 37 -9.82 6.21 23.81
C THR A 37 -9.17 7.28 22.91
N LEU A 38 -8.31 8.15 23.45
CA LEU A 38 -7.68 9.21 22.68
C LEU A 38 -6.63 8.70 21.67
N SER A 39 -5.92 7.64 22.02
CA SER A 39 -4.95 6.99 21.12
C SER A 39 -5.64 6.30 19.94
N SER A 40 -6.77 5.66 20.15
CA SER A 40 -7.57 5.01 19.11
C SER A 40 -8.18 6.02 18.13
N THR A 41 -8.65 7.15 18.60
CA THR A 41 -9.21 8.24 17.77
C THR A 41 -8.14 8.83 16.87
N LYS A 42 -6.92 9.11 17.37
CA LYS A 42 -5.80 9.61 16.57
C LYS A 42 -5.37 8.61 15.49
N GLN A 43 -5.33 7.32 15.81
CA GLN A 43 -5.02 6.29 14.83
C GLN A 43 -6.08 6.19 13.74
N ASN A 44 -7.36 6.28 14.10
CA ASN A 44 -8.46 6.26 13.14
C ASN A 44 -8.42 7.48 12.21
N ALA A 45 -8.16 8.69 12.74
CA ALA A 45 -8.00 9.90 11.95
C ALA A 45 -6.86 9.77 10.91
N ARG A 46 -5.69 9.27 11.32
CA ARG A 46 -4.56 9.02 10.41
C ARG A 46 -4.91 8.03 9.32
N ARG A 47 -5.62 6.96 9.66
CA ARG A 47 -6.08 5.95 8.69
C ARG A 47 -7.02 6.55 7.66
N ILE A 48 -7.97 7.37 8.09
CA ILE A 48 -8.92 8.06 7.21
C ILE A 48 -8.17 8.97 6.23
N VAL A 49 -7.25 9.80 6.74
CA VAL A 49 -6.44 10.70 5.90
C VAL A 49 -5.59 9.91 4.91
N SER A 50 -4.88 8.88 5.36
CA SER A 50 -4.06 8.03 4.48
C SER A 50 -4.90 7.34 3.40
N THR A 51 -6.06 6.83 3.76
CA THR A 51 -7.01 6.22 2.81
C THR A 51 -7.48 7.22 1.77
N HIS A 52 -7.83 8.43 2.20
CA HIS A 52 -8.27 9.50 1.30
C HIS A 52 -7.18 9.91 0.30
N LEU A 53 -5.95 10.11 0.78
CA LEU A 53 -4.80 10.43 -0.08
C LEU A 53 -4.54 9.33 -1.11
N SER A 54 -4.64 8.07 -0.72
CA SER A 54 -4.48 6.92 -1.63
C SER A 54 -5.61 6.84 -2.66
N GLN A 55 -6.83 7.17 -2.28
CA GLN A 55 -7.98 7.24 -3.20
C GLN A 55 -7.80 8.35 -4.23
N LEU A 56 -7.35 9.54 -3.80
CA LEU A 56 -7.03 10.65 -4.70
C LEU A 56 -5.94 10.27 -5.70
N MET A 57 -4.86 9.61 -5.23
CA MET A 57 -3.81 9.12 -6.12
C MET A 57 -4.33 8.18 -7.19
N VAL A 58 -5.15 7.20 -6.82
CA VAL A 58 -5.75 6.25 -7.76
C VAL A 58 -6.69 6.97 -8.73
N GLY A 59 -7.46 7.97 -8.26
CA GLY A 59 -8.33 8.80 -9.07
C GLY A 59 -7.58 9.59 -10.14
N ILE A 60 -6.48 10.25 -9.76
CA ILE A 60 -5.61 10.98 -10.69
C ILE A 60 -5.03 10.03 -11.73
N GLY A 61 -4.52 8.87 -11.31
CA GLY A 61 -3.96 7.88 -12.23
C GLY A 61 -4.96 7.40 -13.27
N ARG A 62 -6.23 7.22 -12.89
CA ARG A 62 -7.30 6.83 -13.82
C ARG A 62 -7.61 7.95 -14.81
N LYS A 63 -7.76 9.18 -14.34
CA LYS A 63 -8.07 10.35 -15.21
C LYS A 63 -6.94 10.65 -16.19
N ALA A 64 -5.70 10.58 -15.74
CA ALA A 64 -4.52 10.84 -16.57
C ALA A 64 -4.07 9.63 -17.40
N VAL A 65 -4.76 8.49 -17.31
CA VAL A 65 -4.38 7.21 -17.95
C VAL A 65 -2.95 6.78 -17.55
N GLN A 66 -2.49 7.21 -16.37
CA GLN A 66 -1.18 6.86 -15.83
C GLN A 66 -1.29 5.65 -14.91
N ARG A 67 -0.46 4.65 -15.14
CA ARG A 67 -0.43 3.45 -14.31
C ARG A 67 0.63 3.59 -13.22
N ALA A 68 0.23 3.41 -11.98
CA ALA A 68 1.19 3.25 -10.88
C ALA A 68 2.04 2.00 -11.11
N SER A 69 3.30 2.04 -10.63
CA SER A 69 4.19 0.88 -10.69
C SER A 69 3.59 -0.35 -9.98
N VAL A 70 4.08 -1.53 -10.34
CA VAL A 70 3.61 -2.78 -9.72
C VAL A 70 3.88 -2.78 -8.22
N GLU A 71 5.00 -2.22 -7.80
CA GLU A 71 5.39 -2.11 -6.39
C GLU A 71 4.41 -1.26 -5.61
N VAL A 72 4.08 -0.07 -6.10
CA VAL A 72 3.09 0.83 -5.49
C VAL A 72 1.71 0.16 -5.44
N LYS A 73 1.28 -0.52 -6.50
CA LYS A 73 0.00 -1.25 -6.49
C LYS A 73 -0.04 -2.37 -5.46
N ARG A 74 1.11 -3.00 -5.16
CA ARG A 74 1.19 -4.05 -4.15
C ARG A 74 0.98 -3.52 -2.74
N THR A 75 1.40 -2.29 -2.46
CA THR A 75 1.24 -1.66 -1.14
C THR A 75 -0.15 -1.08 -0.88
N ILE A 76 -1.01 -0.97 -1.88
CA ILE A 76 -2.37 -0.44 -1.73
C ILE A 76 -3.38 -1.57 -1.62
N CYS A 77 -4.24 -1.51 -0.61
CA CYS A 77 -5.33 -2.47 -0.45
C CYS A 77 -6.34 -2.35 -1.61
N LYS A 78 -6.84 -3.49 -2.11
CA LYS A 78 -7.86 -3.48 -3.16
C LYS A 78 -9.25 -3.09 -2.64
N GLY A 79 -9.55 -3.43 -1.37
CA GLY A 79 -10.85 -3.16 -0.77
C GLY A 79 -10.96 -1.71 -0.28
N CYS A 80 -10.25 -1.37 0.78
CA CYS A 80 -10.37 -0.06 1.42
C CYS A 80 -9.44 1.02 0.87
N ARG A 81 -8.54 0.70 -0.07
CA ARG A 81 -7.55 1.63 -0.64
C ARG A 81 -6.50 2.17 0.36
N ASN A 82 -6.45 1.65 1.55
CA ASN A 82 -5.43 2.04 2.51
C ASN A 82 -4.06 1.49 2.12
N ILE A 83 -2.99 2.20 2.51
CA ILE A 83 -1.62 1.71 2.33
C ILE A 83 -1.35 0.60 3.34
N LEU A 84 -0.89 -0.54 2.85
CA LEU A 84 -0.57 -1.71 3.65
C LEU A 84 0.88 -1.63 4.14
N LEU A 85 1.04 -1.50 5.44
CA LEU A 85 2.32 -1.53 6.13
C LEU A 85 2.43 -2.85 6.91
N PRO A 86 3.30 -3.77 6.48
CA PRO A 86 3.51 -5.04 7.18
C PRO A 86 3.86 -4.81 8.66
N GLY A 87 3.20 -5.55 9.54
CA GLY A 87 3.40 -5.44 10.99
C GLY A 87 2.64 -4.29 11.69
N ARG A 88 1.93 -3.42 10.94
CA ARG A 88 1.10 -2.34 11.51
C ARG A 88 -0.37 -2.50 11.22
N ASN A 89 -0.73 -2.48 9.95
CA ASN A 89 -2.12 -2.57 9.47
C ASN A 89 -2.33 -3.69 8.45
N ALA A 90 -1.30 -4.49 8.24
CA ALA A 90 -1.35 -5.65 7.37
C ALA A 90 -0.55 -6.81 7.97
N LYS A 91 -1.10 -8.01 7.89
CA LYS A 91 -0.45 -9.26 8.27
C LYS A 91 0.06 -9.95 7.01
N CYS A 92 1.32 -10.37 7.06
CA CYS A 92 1.95 -11.14 5.99
C CYS A 92 2.10 -12.59 6.43
N VAL A 93 1.55 -13.52 5.66
CA VAL A 93 1.59 -14.95 5.92
C VAL A 93 2.13 -15.69 4.70
N TYR A 94 3.11 -16.57 4.91
CA TYR A 94 3.61 -17.45 3.85
C TYR A 94 2.80 -18.75 3.86
N ILE A 95 2.20 -19.07 2.74
CA ILE A 95 1.41 -20.29 2.58
C ILE A 95 2.10 -21.17 1.53
N LYS A 96 2.28 -22.45 1.87
CA LYS A 96 2.71 -23.46 0.90
C LYS A 96 1.49 -23.97 0.16
N THR A 97 1.50 -23.85 -1.15
CA THR A 97 0.44 -24.40 -2.00
C THR A 97 0.76 -25.87 -2.33
N SER A 98 -0.27 -26.66 -2.66
CA SER A 98 -0.15 -28.09 -3.01
C SER A 98 0.92 -28.40 -4.06
N ASN A 99 1.23 -27.45 -4.94
CA ASN A 99 2.25 -27.57 -6.00
C ASN A 99 3.67 -27.18 -5.55
N LYS A 100 4.02 -27.29 -4.26
CA LYS A 100 5.34 -26.92 -3.70
C LYS A 100 5.72 -25.44 -3.89
N SER A 101 4.85 -24.61 -4.45
CA SER A 101 5.06 -23.17 -4.57
C SER A 101 4.75 -22.47 -3.25
N LYS A 102 5.54 -21.43 -2.94
CA LYS A 102 5.28 -20.56 -1.79
C LYS A 102 4.56 -19.32 -2.27
N GLU A 103 3.51 -18.94 -1.57
CA GLU A 103 2.79 -17.69 -1.81
C GLU A 103 2.86 -16.79 -0.59
N LEU A 104 3.11 -15.50 -0.81
CA LEU A 104 2.98 -14.47 0.22
C LEU A 104 1.57 -13.92 0.20
N HIS A 105 0.85 -14.06 1.30
CA HIS A 105 -0.46 -13.49 1.48
C HIS A 105 -0.38 -12.27 2.38
N THR A 106 -0.79 -11.12 1.89
CA THR A 106 -0.92 -9.90 2.68
C THR A 106 -2.39 -9.65 2.98
N ILE A 107 -2.75 -9.62 4.25
CA ILE A 107 -4.12 -9.45 4.74
C ILE A 107 -4.23 -8.07 5.36
N CYS A 108 -5.18 -7.27 4.87
CA CYS A 108 -5.48 -5.97 5.45
C CYS A 108 -6.23 -6.14 6.79
N ASP A 109 -5.75 -5.50 7.86
CA ASP A 109 -6.41 -5.60 9.17
C ASP A 109 -7.76 -4.89 9.21
N GLN A 110 -7.96 -3.89 8.34
CA GLN A 110 -9.17 -3.08 8.31
C GLN A 110 -10.34 -3.76 7.59
N CYS A 111 -10.15 -4.15 6.34
CA CYS A 111 -11.22 -4.72 5.50
C CYS A 111 -11.07 -6.24 5.29
N LYS A 112 -10.05 -6.86 5.88
CA LYS A 112 -9.74 -8.30 5.77
C LYS A 112 -9.48 -8.78 4.35
N THR A 113 -9.39 -7.89 3.38
CA THR A 113 -9.06 -8.23 1.99
C THR A 113 -7.67 -8.85 1.91
N ARG A 114 -7.58 -10.00 1.25
CA ARG A 114 -6.35 -10.75 1.06
C ARG A 114 -5.76 -10.49 -0.32
N LYS A 115 -4.47 -10.20 -0.37
CA LYS A 115 -3.68 -10.11 -1.61
C LYS A 115 -2.70 -11.28 -1.64
N LYS A 116 -2.67 -11.99 -2.75
CA LYS A 116 -1.80 -13.14 -2.97
C LYS A 116 -0.66 -12.75 -3.91
N PHE A 117 0.56 -13.08 -3.54
CA PHE A 117 1.75 -12.85 -4.35
C PHE A 117 2.51 -14.16 -4.51
N PRO A 118 2.56 -14.73 -5.73
CA PRO A 118 3.35 -15.91 -5.98
C PRO A 118 4.84 -15.59 -5.85
N MET A 119 5.57 -16.40 -5.10
CA MET A 119 7.01 -16.21 -4.86
C MET A 119 7.88 -16.91 -5.91
N GLN A 120 7.29 -17.52 -6.92
CA GLN A 120 8.06 -18.10 -8.02
C GLN A 120 8.74 -16.97 -8.81
N LYS A 121 10.06 -17.02 -8.89
CA LYS A 121 10.82 -16.27 -9.89
C LYS A 121 10.33 -16.76 -11.26
N ARG A 122 9.60 -15.92 -11.99
CA ARG A 122 9.37 -16.18 -13.41
C ARG A 122 10.73 -16.07 -14.07
N LEU A 123 11.30 -17.22 -14.41
CA LEU A 123 12.45 -17.25 -15.31
C LEU A 123 12.03 -16.49 -16.59
N PRO A 124 12.87 -15.57 -17.09
CA PRO A 124 12.57 -14.92 -18.36
C PRO A 124 12.37 -16.04 -19.39
N LYS A 125 11.20 -16.04 -20.04
CA LYS A 125 10.99 -16.89 -21.21
C LYS A 125 11.98 -16.40 -22.26
N ASN A 126 13.05 -17.17 -22.49
CA ASN A 126 13.91 -16.94 -23.62
C ASN A 126 13.02 -16.93 -24.86
N ARG A 127 12.87 -15.74 -25.47
CA ARG A 127 12.31 -15.66 -26.81
C ARG A 127 13.41 -16.15 -27.75
N THR A 128 13.33 -17.38 -28.14
CA THR A 128 13.97 -17.90 -29.34
C THR A 128 13.31 -17.31 -30.57
#